data_7f199cff6d6821d9d11453095af9ac99
#
_entry.id   7f199cff6d6821d9d11453095af9ac99
#
_cell.length_a   1.000
_cell.length_b   1.000
_cell.length_c   1.000
_cell.angle_alpha   90.00
_cell.angle_beta   90.00
_cell.angle_gamma   90.00
#
_symmetry.space_group_name_H-M   'P 1'
#
loop_
_entity.id
_entity.type
_entity.pdbx_description
1 polymer ?
#
loop_
_entity_poly.entity_id
_entity_poly.type
_entity_poly.pdbx_seq_one_letter_code
_entity_poly.pdbx_strand_id
1 'polypeptide(L)'
;MTEIFEAVRKDIADEHAAIIQYLYHAYSTPDEEIRGKLESIARDEMRHFKWLNEWLVKHGQKPAIERSSLVSTGTLKSLIEADIKAEIDAISQYIDHKAMTDDKELIALIDRIIADERSHRTEFEKLLEELESKASAESDNPSGPSEGPALGAHEAALLQQALEHEYTSLLQYLYHYFTTGGSDEYEDFSIDEMKHFGWFAEALAERGYQPLLEHKFGEVKTAPEDAAKSNLSLEEEAIRKFSEAREKIRDGEVKEIFELALEHENYHAFSLKKMLEKLEKASGKKFTVGSLKELKDKEN
;
A
#
# COMPACT_ATOMS: atom_id res chain seq x y z
N MET A 1 26.20 -1.22 -15.86
CA MET A 1 25.64 -0.89 -14.50
C MET A 1 24.44 0.03 -14.59
N THR A 2 24.43 1.09 -15.41
CA THR A 2 23.25 1.99 -15.53
C THR A 2 22.00 1.25 -16.01
N GLU A 3 22.14 0.40 -17.02
CA GLU A 3 21.00 -0.33 -17.62
C GLU A 3 20.32 -1.28 -16.62
N ILE A 4 21.06 -1.98 -15.76
CA ILE A 4 20.46 -2.88 -14.78
C ILE A 4 19.69 -2.12 -13.69
N PHE A 5 20.16 -0.91 -13.28
CA PHE A 5 19.40 -0.10 -12.33
C PHE A 5 18.06 0.40 -12.91
N GLU A 6 18.03 0.75 -14.20
CA GLU A 6 16.79 1.10 -14.88
C GLU A 6 15.85 -0.11 -15.02
N ALA A 7 16.40 -1.29 -15.31
CA ALA A 7 15.64 -2.53 -15.35
C ALA A 7 14.99 -2.82 -14.00
N VAL A 8 15.76 -2.79 -12.90
CA VAL A 8 15.23 -3.01 -11.55
C VAL A 8 14.21 -1.94 -11.14
N ARG A 9 14.39 -0.67 -11.56
CA ARG A 9 13.37 0.37 -11.33
C ARG A 9 12.06 0.07 -12.05
N LYS A 10 12.16 -0.47 -13.26
CA LYS A 10 10.98 -0.91 -14.00
C LYS A 10 10.30 -2.08 -13.29
N ASP A 11 11.06 -3.07 -12.82
CA ASP A 11 10.53 -4.19 -12.05
C ASP A 11 9.78 -3.67 -10.82
N ILE A 12 10.36 -2.75 -10.04
CA ILE A 12 9.72 -2.14 -8.88
C ILE A 12 8.42 -1.42 -9.24
N ALA A 13 8.39 -0.71 -10.37
CA ALA A 13 7.18 -0.01 -10.81
C ALA A 13 6.08 -0.98 -11.25
N ASP A 14 6.46 -2.12 -11.81
CA ASP A 14 5.54 -3.19 -12.19
C ASP A 14 5.02 -3.94 -10.95
N GLU A 15 5.88 -4.26 -9.96
CA GLU A 15 5.46 -4.81 -8.66
C GLU A 15 4.46 -3.88 -7.95
N HIS A 16 4.75 -2.58 -7.91
CA HIS A 16 3.83 -1.61 -7.33
C HIS A 16 2.48 -1.59 -8.08
N ALA A 17 2.50 -1.73 -9.41
CA ALA A 17 1.28 -1.85 -10.19
C ALA A 17 0.53 -3.16 -9.90
N ALA A 18 1.23 -4.28 -9.76
CA ALA A 18 0.66 -5.59 -9.43
C ALA A 18 -0.03 -5.57 -8.06
N ILE A 19 0.62 -5.02 -7.02
CA ILE A 19 0.02 -4.84 -5.69
C ILE A 19 -1.34 -4.14 -5.80
N ILE A 20 -1.37 -2.99 -6.46
CA ILE A 20 -2.59 -2.18 -6.55
C ILE A 20 -3.64 -2.82 -7.47
N GLN A 21 -3.22 -3.48 -8.55
CA GLN A 21 -4.11 -4.20 -9.45
C GLN A 21 -4.81 -5.36 -8.73
N TYR A 22 -4.06 -6.19 -8.01
CA TYR A 22 -4.61 -7.35 -7.31
C TYR A 22 -5.52 -6.94 -6.15
N LEU A 23 -5.17 -5.89 -5.41
CA LEU A 23 -6.05 -5.32 -4.38
C LEU A 23 -7.31 -4.71 -5.00
N TYR A 24 -7.20 -4.02 -6.14
CA TYR A 24 -8.37 -3.48 -6.84
C TYR A 24 -9.31 -4.60 -7.29
N HIS A 25 -8.77 -5.71 -7.81
CA HIS A 25 -9.55 -6.87 -8.21
C HIS A 25 -10.16 -7.58 -6.99
N ALA A 26 -9.43 -7.67 -5.87
CA ALA A 26 -9.93 -8.20 -4.60
C ALA A 26 -11.17 -7.42 -4.13
N TYR A 27 -11.11 -6.10 -4.16
CA TYR A 27 -12.23 -5.24 -3.74
C TYR A 27 -13.33 -5.10 -4.82
N SER A 28 -13.18 -5.74 -5.97
CA SER A 28 -14.21 -5.79 -7.02
C SER A 28 -15.14 -7.00 -6.90
N THR A 29 -14.90 -7.89 -5.93
CA THR A 29 -15.70 -9.10 -5.71
C THR A 29 -16.25 -9.18 -4.29
N PRO A 30 -17.53 -9.59 -4.10
CA PRO A 30 -18.08 -9.92 -2.79
C PRO A 30 -17.67 -11.30 -2.28
N ASP A 31 -17.03 -12.15 -3.10
CA ASP A 31 -16.58 -13.49 -2.72
C ASP A 31 -15.32 -13.38 -1.84
N GLU A 32 -15.50 -13.61 -0.54
CA GLU A 32 -14.42 -13.51 0.46
C GLU A 32 -13.26 -14.47 0.20
N GLU A 33 -13.51 -15.65 -0.36
CA GLU A 33 -12.45 -16.61 -0.66
C GLU A 33 -11.58 -16.11 -1.82
N ILE A 34 -12.18 -15.58 -2.87
CA ILE A 34 -11.46 -14.99 -4.00
C ILE A 34 -10.71 -13.76 -3.53
N ARG A 35 -11.35 -12.86 -2.76
CA ARG A 35 -10.73 -11.67 -2.19
C ARG A 35 -9.48 -12.04 -1.38
N GLY A 36 -9.59 -12.98 -0.45
CA GLY A 36 -8.47 -13.40 0.39
C GLY A 36 -7.29 -13.99 -0.38
N LYS A 37 -7.55 -14.72 -1.49
CA LYS A 37 -6.49 -15.22 -2.38
C LYS A 37 -5.77 -14.07 -3.10
N LEU A 38 -6.51 -13.12 -3.67
CA LEU A 38 -5.95 -11.93 -4.35
C LEU A 38 -5.10 -11.06 -3.39
N GLU A 39 -5.59 -10.82 -2.18
CA GLU A 39 -4.84 -10.09 -1.16
C GLU A 39 -3.58 -10.84 -0.70
N SER A 40 -3.64 -12.19 -0.67
CA SER A 40 -2.46 -12.98 -0.33
C SER A 40 -1.36 -12.81 -1.37
N ILE A 41 -1.70 -12.83 -2.66
CA ILE A 41 -0.76 -12.61 -3.75
C ILE A 41 -0.24 -11.16 -3.67
N ALA A 42 -1.12 -10.17 -3.51
CA ALA A 42 -0.70 -8.77 -3.36
C ALA A 42 0.33 -8.56 -2.22
N ARG A 43 0.23 -9.33 -1.12
CA ARG A 43 1.24 -9.29 -0.04
C ARG A 43 2.58 -9.89 -0.45
N ASP A 44 2.62 -10.82 -1.39
CA ASP A 44 3.87 -11.34 -1.95
C ASP A 44 4.53 -10.29 -2.83
N GLU A 45 3.75 -9.57 -3.69
CA GLU A 45 4.26 -8.45 -4.48
C GLU A 45 4.82 -7.30 -3.62
N MET A 46 4.22 -7.05 -2.45
CA MET A 46 4.78 -6.08 -1.49
C MET A 46 6.19 -6.49 -1.02
N ARG A 47 6.45 -7.79 -0.86
CA ARG A 47 7.80 -8.29 -0.53
C ARG A 47 8.77 -8.12 -1.69
N HIS A 48 8.34 -8.40 -2.93
CA HIS A 48 9.15 -8.20 -4.13
C HIS A 48 9.53 -6.72 -4.28
N PHE A 49 8.55 -5.82 -4.19
CA PHE A 49 8.75 -4.38 -4.18
C PHE A 49 9.78 -3.94 -3.13
N LYS A 50 9.67 -4.45 -1.89
CA LYS A 50 10.59 -4.14 -0.80
C LYS A 50 12.00 -4.63 -1.12
N TRP A 51 12.17 -5.91 -1.47
CA TRP A 51 13.49 -6.51 -1.71
C TRP A 51 14.25 -5.85 -2.87
N LEU A 52 13.57 -5.52 -3.94
CA LEU A 52 14.17 -4.82 -5.08
C LEU A 52 14.62 -3.41 -4.70
N ASN A 53 13.82 -2.68 -3.92
CA ASN A 53 14.20 -1.38 -3.38
C ASN A 53 15.40 -1.45 -2.42
N GLU A 54 15.43 -2.45 -1.54
CA GLU A 54 16.57 -2.69 -0.65
C GLU A 54 17.86 -2.94 -1.46
N TRP A 55 17.76 -3.72 -2.53
CA TRP A 55 18.90 -3.93 -3.43
C TRP A 55 19.35 -2.63 -4.10
N LEU A 56 18.43 -1.81 -4.63
CA LEU A 56 18.76 -0.50 -5.21
C LEU A 56 19.49 0.40 -4.21
N VAL A 57 18.95 0.54 -3.01
CA VAL A 57 19.51 1.42 -1.97
C VAL A 57 20.88 0.92 -1.50
N LYS A 58 21.06 -0.38 -1.34
CA LYS A 58 22.34 -1.01 -1.03
C LYS A 58 23.42 -0.67 -2.07
N HIS A 59 23.03 -0.46 -3.33
CA HIS A 59 23.92 -0.06 -4.42
C HIS A 59 24.00 1.47 -4.63
N GLY A 60 23.59 2.25 -3.62
CA GLY A 60 23.69 3.71 -3.62
C GLY A 60 22.68 4.41 -4.55
N GLN A 61 21.63 3.70 -4.97
CA GLN A 61 20.54 4.27 -5.74
C GLN A 61 19.44 4.80 -4.81
N LYS A 62 18.64 5.76 -5.31
CA LYS A 62 17.42 6.17 -4.62
C LYS A 62 16.37 5.06 -4.76
N PRO A 63 15.52 4.85 -3.75
CA PRO A 63 14.39 3.95 -3.88
C PRO A 63 13.44 4.42 -4.98
N ALA A 64 12.72 3.50 -5.59
CA ALA A 64 11.69 3.74 -6.58
C ALA A 64 10.32 3.47 -5.95
N ILE A 65 9.37 4.36 -6.18
CA ILE A 65 8.00 4.27 -5.66
C ILE A 65 6.97 4.59 -6.74
N GLU A 66 7.43 4.88 -7.94
CA GLU A 66 6.57 5.06 -9.10
C GLU A 66 5.82 3.75 -9.39
N ARG A 67 4.68 3.88 -10.04
CA ARG A 67 3.81 2.77 -10.40
C ARG A 67 3.59 2.74 -11.92
N SER A 68 3.68 1.55 -12.51
CA SER A 68 3.27 1.31 -13.89
C SER A 68 1.75 1.39 -14.04
N SER A 69 1.26 1.38 -15.27
CA SER A 69 -0.19 1.32 -15.55
C SER A 69 -0.75 -0.04 -15.14
N LEU A 70 -2.01 -0.05 -14.71
CA LEU A 70 -2.72 -1.25 -14.28
C LEU A 70 -4.04 -1.43 -15.04
N VAL A 71 -4.60 -2.65 -15.02
CA VAL A 71 -5.93 -2.95 -15.54
C VAL A 71 -6.93 -2.90 -14.38
N SER A 72 -7.92 -2.01 -14.46
CA SER A 72 -8.91 -1.80 -13.41
C SER A 72 -10.36 -1.83 -13.90
N THR A 73 -10.59 -2.21 -15.15
CA THR A 73 -11.95 -2.23 -15.74
C THR A 73 -12.21 -3.56 -16.45
N GLY A 74 -13.37 -4.12 -16.17
CA GLY A 74 -13.77 -5.40 -16.77
C GLY A 74 -14.68 -6.22 -15.87
N THR A 75 -15.01 -7.41 -16.28
CA THR A 75 -15.64 -8.44 -15.44
C THR A 75 -14.56 -9.08 -14.56
N LEU A 76 -14.92 -9.65 -13.41
CA LEU A 76 -13.96 -10.35 -12.56
C LEU A 76 -13.15 -11.39 -13.33
N LYS A 77 -13.81 -12.15 -14.24
CA LYS A 77 -13.11 -13.09 -15.14
C LYS A 77 -12.02 -12.41 -15.96
N SER A 78 -12.35 -11.30 -16.65
CA SER A 78 -11.37 -10.59 -17.49
C SER A 78 -10.27 -9.90 -16.68
N LEU A 79 -10.52 -9.55 -15.42
CA LEU A 79 -9.54 -9.02 -14.49
C LEU A 79 -8.54 -10.11 -14.08
N ILE A 80 -9.01 -11.32 -13.72
CA ILE A 80 -8.13 -12.47 -13.44
C ILE A 80 -7.34 -12.92 -14.67
N GLU A 81 -7.94 -12.88 -15.88
CA GLU A 81 -7.19 -13.13 -17.12
C GLU A 81 -6.05 -12.11 -17.34
N ALA A 82 -6.28 -10.84 -16.95
CA ALA A 82 -5.24 -9.81 -16.98
C ALA A 82 -4.15 -10.06 -15.95
N ASP A 83 -4.49 -10.58 -14.75
CA ASP A 83 -3.52 -10.95 -13.73
C ASP A 83 -2.63 -12.11 -14.20
N ILE A 84 -3.21 -13.16 -14.77
CA ILE A 84 -2.44 -14.27 -15.37
C ILE A 84 -1.45 -13.74 -16.42
N LYS A 85 -1.88 -12.78 -17.23
CA LYS A 85 -1.02 -12.18 -18.24
C LYS A 85 0.09 -11.36 -17.60
N ALA A 86 -0.18 -10.61 -16.54
CA ALA A 86 0.82 -9.82 -15.81
C ALA A 86 1.93 -10.74 -15.28
N GLU A 87 1.59 -11.87 -14.66
CA GLU A 87 2.56 -12.86 -14.16
C GLU A 87 3.43 -13.44 -15.27
N ILE A 88 2.83 -13.75 -16.43
CA ILE A 88 3.58 -14.27 -17.59
C ILE A 88 4.57 -13.21 -18.09
N ASP A 89 4.14 -11.96 -18.20
CA ASP A 89 4.97 -10.85 -18.67
C ASP A 89 6.10 -10.56 -17.65
N ALA A 90 5.81 -10.58 -16.34
CA ALA A 90 6.78 -10.41 -15.27
C ALA A 90 7.86 -11.51 -15.28
N ILE A 91 7.48 -12.79 -15.37
CA ILE A 91 8.44 -13.90 -15.49
C ILE A 91 9.38 -13.70 -16.68
N SER A 92 8.85 -13.31 -17.85
CA SER A 92 9.66 -13.07 -19.05
C SER A 92 10.63 -11.91 -18.83
N GLN A 93 10.17 -10.80 -18.28
CA GLN A 93 10.96 -9.61 -17.98
C GLN A 93 12.08 -9.92 -16.98
N TYR A 94 11.79 -10.64 -15.91
CA TYR A 94 12.78 -11.05 -14.92
C TYR A 94 13.87 -11.97 -15.50
N ILE A 95 13.52 -12.87 -16.41
CA ILE A 95 14.48 -13.71 -17.12
C ILE A 95 15.44 -12.85 -17.95
N ASP A 96 14.92 -11.84 -18.66
CA ASP A 96 15.70 -10.93 -19.47
C ASP A 96 16.61 -10.05 -18.58
N HIS A 97 16.08 -9.48 -17.50
CA HIS A 97 16.85 -8.65 -16.57
C HIS A 97 17.93 -9.43 -15.83
N LYS A 98 17.66 -10.68 -15.46
CA LYS A 98 18.68 -11.57 -14.89
C LYS A 98 19.87 -11.78 -15.82
N ALA A 99 19.64 -11.83 -17.13
CA ALA A 99 20.72 -11.98 -18.13
C ALA A 99 21.57 -10.70 -18.31
N MET A 100 21.13 -9.56 -17.76
CA MET A 100 21.84 -8.27 -17.86
C MET A 100 22.89 -8.06 -16.76
N THR A 101 23.02 -8.99 -15.80
CA THR A 101 23.87 -8.80 -14.62
C THR A 101 24.66 -10.05 -14.25
N ASP A 102 25.84 -9.85 -13.67
CA ASP A 102 26.64 -10.89 -13.00
C ASP A 102 26.55 -10.79 -11.46
N ASP A 103 25.74 -9.87 -10.92
CA ASP A 103 25.53 -9.72 -9.49
C ASP A 103 24.75 -10.93 -8.95
N LYS A 104 25.45 -11.73 -8.15
CA LYS A 104 24.89 -13.00 -7.63
C LYS A 104 23.74 -12.79 -6.66
N GLU A 105 23.73 -11.66 -5.95
CA GLU A 105 22.66 -11.33 -5.02
C GLU A 105 21.38 -10.99 -5.79
N LEU A 106 21.49 -10.14 -6.80
CA LEU A 106 20.36 -9.80 -7.66
C LEU A 106 19.84 -11.03 -8.42
N ILE A 107 20.73 -11.85 -8.97
CA ILE A 107 20.36 -13.09 -9.65
C ILE A 107 19.57 -14.01 -8.70
N ALA A 108 20.03 -14.20 -7.47
CA ALA A 108 19.34 -15.04 -6.49
C ALA A 108 17.97 -14.45 -6.08
N LEU A 109 17.89 -13.12 -5.95
CA LEU A 109 16.64 -12.41 -5.67
C LEU A 109 15.65 -12.59 -6.83
N ILE A 110 16.07 -12.34 -8.06
CA ILE A 110 15.22 -12.51 -9.25
C ILE A 110 14.76 -13.98 -9.38
N ASP A 111 15.63 -14.95 -9.13
CA ASP A 111 15.26 -16.37 -9.16
C ASP A 111 14.17 -16.70 -8.11
N ARG A 112 14.24 -16.07 -6.94
CA ARG A 112 13.22 -16.20 -5.91
C ARG A 112 11.90 -15.59 -6.38
N ILE A 113 11.89 -14.37 -6.89
CA ILE A 113 10.72 -13.69 -7.41
C ILE A 113 10.08 -14.53 -8.54
N ILE A 114 10.85 -14.98 -9.54
CA ILE A 114 10.33 -15.84 -10.62
C ILE A 114 9.64 -17.10 -10.08
N ALA A 115 10.11 -17.67 -8.98
CA ALA A 115 9.46 -18.83 -8.38
C ALA A 115 8.09 -18.48 -7.79
N ASP A 116 7.99 -17.31 -7.15
CA ASP A 116 6.75 -16.80 -6.58
C ASP A 116 5.76 -16.44 -7.71
N GLU A 117 6.18 -15.73 -8.79
CA GLU A 117 5.32 -15.39 -9.94
C GLU A 117 4.74 -16.64 -10.65
N ARG A 118 5.50 -17.72 -10.72
CA ARG A 118 4.99 -19.00 -11.24
C ARG A 118 3.91 -19.60 -10.34
N SER A 119 4.02 -19.43 -9.04
CA SER A 119 3.00 -19.85 -8.08
C SER A 119 1.76 -18.99 -8.21
N HIS A 120 1.92 -17.66 -8.25
CA HIS A 120 0.83 -16.70 -8.43
C HIS A 120 0.04 -16.99 -9.72
N ARG A 121 0.73 -17.16 -10.85
CA ARG A 121 0.08 -17.54 -12.09
C ARG A 121 -0.76 -18.81 -11.94
N THR A 122 -0.22 -19.83 -11.29
CA THR A 122 -0.96 -21.09 -11.08
C THR A 122 -2.17 -20.88 -10.16
N GLU A 123 -2.09 -20.00 -9.18
CA GLU A 123 -3.20 -19.65 -8.32
C GLU A 123 -4.29 -18.87 -9.06
N PHE A 124 -3.92 -17.90 -9.90
CA PHE A 124 -4.86 -17.20 -10.77
C PHE A 124 -5.52 -18.11 -11.80
N GLU A 125 -4.78 -19.06 -12.40
CA GLU A 125 -5.33 -20.07 -13.31
C GLU A 125 -6.41 -20.93 -12.62
N LYS A 126 -6.18 -21.34 -11.35
CA LYS A 126 -7.19 -22.05 -10.53
C LYS A 126 -8.39 -21.17 -10.20
N LEU A 127 -8.18 -19.90 -9.84
CA LEU A 127 -9.26 -18.96 -9.59
C LEU A 127 -10.15 -18.78 -10.83
N LEU A 128 -9.54 -18.72 -12.01
CA LEU A 128 -10.28 -18.63 -13.27
C LEU A 128 -11.14 -19.87 -13.51
N GLU A 129 -10.59 -21.08 -13.28
CA GLU A 129 -11.34 -22.35 -13.39
C GLU A 129 -12.50 -22.40 -12.38
N GLU A 130 -12.29 -21.96 -11.14
CA GLU A 130 -13.33 -21.87 -10.10
C GLU A 130 -14.47 -20.92 -10.52
N LEU A 131 -14.13 -19.74 -11.06
CA LEU A 131 -15.11 -18.77 -11.57
C LEU A 131 -15.95 -19.35 -12.73
N GLU A 132 -15.30 -20.02 -13.67
CA GLU A 132 -16.00 -20.67 -14.80
C GLU A 132 -16.92 -21.80 -14.34
N SER A 133 -16.49 -22.57 -13.35
CA SER A 133 -17.31 -23.63 -12.76
C SER A 133 -18.52 -23.07 -12.01
N LYS A 134 -18.34 -22.02 -11.19
CA LYS A 134 -19.42 -21.33 -10.47
C LYS A 134 -20.43 -20.71 -11.45
N ALA A 135 -19.97 -20.01 -12.47
CA ALA A 135 -20.83 -19.42 -13.50
C ALA A 135 -21.68 -20.47 -14.26
N SER A 136 -21.14 -21.67 -14.44
CA SER A 136 -21.86 -22.80 -15.06
C SER A 136 -22.95 -23.39 -14.14
N ALA A 137 -22.75 -23.28 -12.79
CA ALA A 137 -23.68 -23.80 -11.79
C ALA A 137 -24.78 -22.79 -11.43
N GLU A 138 -24.47 -21.47 -11.46
CA GLU A 138 -25.39 -20.38 -11.07
C GLU A 138 -26.42 -20.00 -12.14
N SER A 139 -26.37 -20.58 -13.34
CA SER A 139 -27.43 -20.36 -14.33
C SER A 139 -28.83 -20.76 -13.84
N ASP A 140 -28.96 -21.48 -12.71
CA ASP A 140 -30.19 -21.94 -12.12
C ASP A 140 -30.69 -21.12 -10.89
N ASN A 141 -29.91 -20.18 -10.34
CA ASN A 141 -30.40 -19.37 -9.21
C ASN A 141 -29.59 -18.06 -9.01
N PRO A 142 -30.06 -16.88 -9.46
CA PRO A 142 -29.35 -15.61 -9.25
C PRO A 142 -29.49 -15.17 -7.78
N SER A 143 -28.45 -15.36 -6.99
CA SER A 143 -28.30 -14.71 -5.70
C SER A 143 -27.89 -13.25 -5.96
N GLY A 144 -28.79 -12.33 -5.59
CA GLY A 144 -28.48 -10.89 -5.66
C GLY A 144 -27.39 -10.46 -4.67
N PRO A 145 -26.78 -9.29 -4.86
CA PRO A 145 -25.77 -8.77 -3.97
C PRO A 145 -26.29 -8.71 -2.53
N SER A 146 -25.44 -9.08 -1.55
CA SER A 146 -25.76 -8.93 -0.13
C SER A 146 -25.95 -7.43 0.15
N GLU A 147 -27.16 -7.02 0.50
CA GLU A 147 -27.45 -5.65 0.96
C GLU A 147 -26.89 -5.50 2.39
N GLY A 148 -25.63 -5.11 2.50
CA GLY A 148 -25.14 -4.44 3.70
C GLY A 148 -25.83 -3.09 3.85
N PRO A 149 -25.86 -2.46 5.04
CA PRO A 149 -26.45 -1.14 5.22
C PRO A 149 -25.79 -0.15 4.26
N ALA A 150 -26.62 0.50 3.43
CA ALA A 150 -26.13 1.44 2.42
C ALA A 150 -25.42 2.62 3.10
N LEU A 151 -24.14 2.76 2.85
CA LEU A 151 -23.35 3.91 3.30
C LEU A 151 -23.83 5.19 2.59
N GLY A 152 -23.95 6.29 3.33
CA GLY A 152 -24.26 7.58 2.71
C GLY A 152 -23.07 8.06 1.84
N ALA A 153 -23.36 8.75 0.73
CA ALA A 153 -22.31 9.27 -0.16
C ALA A 153 -21.25 10.13 0.57
N HIS A 154 -21.67 10.84 1.62
CA HIS A 154 -20.75 11.63 2.47
C HIS A 154 -19.81 10.73 3.29
N GLU A 155 -20.34 9.65 3.86
CA GLU A 155 -19.55 8.68 4.64
C GLU A 155 -18.57 7.92 3.75
N ALA A 156 -19.01 7.52 2.53
CA ALA A 156 -18.14 6.92 1.53
C ALA A 156 -16.99 7.88 1.13
N ALA A 157 -17.26 9.17 0.99
CA ALA A 157 -16.23 10.16 0.71
C ALA A 157 -15.23 10.33 1.86
N LEU A 158 -15.64 10.19 3.12
CA LEU A 158 -14.74 10.21 4.28
C LEU A 158 -13.84 8.98 4.31
N LEU A 159 -14.39 7.79 4.05
CA LEU A 159 -13.60 6.55 3.91
C LEU A 159 -12.59 6.66 2.78
N GLN A 160 -13.01 7.19 1.62
CA GLN A 160 -12.11 7.36 0.47
C GLN A 160 -10.95 8.35 0.78
N GLN A 161 -11.22 9.40 1.55
CA GLN A 161 -10.18 10.34 1.99
C GLN A 161 -9.21 9.70 2.99
N ALA A 162 -9.71 8.85 3.88
CA ALA A 162 -8.87 8.08 4.78
C ALA A 162 -8.00 7.11 4.01
N LEU A 163 -8.57 6.32 3.09
CA LEU A 163 -7.85 5.40 2.21
C LEU A 163 -6.70 6.07 1.43
N GLU A 164 -6.97 7.25 0.84
CA GLU A 164 -5.94 8.03 0.13
C GLU A 164 -4.82 8.49 1.07
N HIS A 165 -5.18 8.84 2.30
CA HIS A 165 -4.22 9.25 3.33
C HIS A 165 -3.31 8.10 3.71
N GLU A 166 -3.87 6.93 4.05
CA GLU A 166 -3.12 5.74 4.43
C GLU A 166 -2.18 5.27 3.33
N TYR A 167 -2.63 5.28 2.08
CA TYR A 167 -1.75 4.93 0.97
C TYR A 167 -0.59 5.91 0.82
N THR A 168 -0.84 7.20 1.06
CA THR A 168 0.21 8.23 1.04
C THR A 168 1.20 8.03 2.18
N SER A 169 0.72 7.76 3.41
CA SER A 169 1.54 7.51 4.60
C SER A 169 2.38 6.25 4.45
N LEU A 170 1.78 5.15 3.99
CA LEU A 170 2.46 3.89 3.67
C LEU A 170 3.68 4.12 2.77
N LEU A 171 3.49 4.81 1.63
CA LEU A 171 4.59 5.08 0.69
C LEU A 171 5.65 5.99 1.30
N GLN A 172 5.26 6.96 2.12
CA GLN A 172 6.20 7.86 2.78
C GLN A 172 7.03 7.12 3.84
N TYR A 173 6.43 6.24 4.64
CA TYR A 173 7.15 5.42 5.60
C TYR A 173 8.10 4.45 4.92
N LEU A 174 7.69 3.76 3.86
CA LEU A 174 8.57 2.89 3.08
C LEU A 174 9.75 3.67 2.48
N TYR A 175 9.48 4.86 1.90
CA TYR A 175 10.54 5.69 1.36
C TYR A 175 11.55 6.10 2.44
N HIS A 176 11.07 6.50 3.63
CA HIS A 176 11.94 6.84 4.75
C HIS A 176 12.66 5.62 5.32
N TYR A 177 12.01 4.46 5.40
CA TYR A 177 12.67 3.20 5.72
C TYR A 177 13.90 2.97 4.84
N PHE A 178 13.73 3.03 3.52
CA PHE A 178 14.82 2.82 2.57
C PHE A 178 15.92 3.88 2.66
N THR A 179 15.59 5.13 2.95
CA THR A 179 16.55 6.26 2.87
C THR A 179 17.23 6.59 4.21
N THR A 180 16.72 6.09 5.33
CA THR A 180 17.28 6.35 6.67
C THR A 180 18.06 5.16 7.24
N GLY A 181 18.33 4.14 6.46
CA GLY A 181 19.14 2.99 6.84
C GLY A 181 18.36 1.82 7.44
N GLY A 182 17.08 1.67 7.10
CA GLY A 182 16.26 0.54 7.51
C GLY A 182 15.81 0.65 8.97
N SER A 183 15.11 1.74 9.33
CA SER A 183 14.52 1.90 10.67
C SER A 183 13.37 0.92 10.88
N ASP A 184 13.50 0.02 11.85
CA ASP A 184 12.45 -0.93 12.21
C ASP A 184 11.13 -0.21 12.52
N GLU A 185 11.18 0.99 13.16
CA GLU A 185 9.99 1.76 13.45
C GLU A 185 9.24 2.21 12.18
N TYR A 186 9.95 2.61 11.12
CA TYR A 186 9.29 3.01 9.86
C TYR A 186 8.72 1.80 9.11
N GLU A 187 9.35 0.64 9.20
CA GLU A 187 8.80 -0.60 8.67
C GLU A 187 7.52 -1.00 9.40
N ASP A 188 7.54 -1.00 10.74
CA ASP A 188 6.38 -1.33 11.57
C ASP A 188 5.20 -0.39 11.28
N PHE A 189 5.45 0.92 11.19
CA PHE A 189 4.40 1.89 10.85
C PHE A 189 3.86 1.65 9.44
N SER A 190 4.72 1.37 8.46
CA SER A 190 4.24 1.06 7.10
C SER A 190 3.33 -0.17 7.06
N ILE A 191 3.55 -1.16 7.93
CA ILE A 191 2.68 -2.34 8.07
C ILE A 191 1.33 -1.95 8.67
N ASP A 192 1.30 -1.04 9.64
CA ASP A 192 0.05 -0.57 10.23
C ASP A 192 -0.75 0.26 9.21
N GLU A 193 -0.11 1.19 8.47
CA GLU A 193 -0.78 1.94 7.39
C GLU A 193 -1.36 1.02 6.30
N MET A 194 -0.68 -0.08 6.00
CA MET A 194 -1.19 -1.07 5.06
C MET A 194 -2.44 -1.78 5.58
N LYS A 195 -2.53 -2.06 6.89
CA LYS A 195 -3.74 -2.61 7.51
C LYS A 195 -4.89 -1.61 7.46
N HIS A 196 -4.63 -0.34 7.82
CA HIS A 196 -5.64 0.72 7.77
C HIS A 196 -6.15 0.91 6.33
N PHE A 197 -5.25 0.95 5.35
CA PHE A 197 -5.58 0.97 3.93
C PHE A 197 -6.54 -0.17 3.57
N GLY A 198 -6.24 -1.42 3.98
CA GLY A 198 -7.09 -2.58 3.77
C GLY A 198 -8.48 -2.39 4.40
N TRP A 199 -8.54 -2.02 5.67
CA TRP A 199 -9.81 -1.82 6.39
C TRP A 199 -10.72 -0.78 5.73
N PHE A 200 -10.17 0.37 5.31
CA PHE A 200 -10.94 1.41 4.63
C PHE A 200 -11.40 0.98 3.24
N ALA A 201 -10.55 0.25 2.49
CA ALA A 201 -10.90 -0.27 1.17
C ALA A 201 -11.99 -1.34 1.25
N GLU A 202 -11.86 -2.30 2.17
CA GLU A 202 -12.88 -3.33 2.42
C GLU A 202 -14.22 -2.71 2.85
N ALA A 203 -14.18 -1.75 3.79
CA ALA A 203 -15.38 -1.07 4.26
C ALA A 203 -16.14 -0.36 3.13
N LEU A 204 -15.43 0.21 2.15
CA LEU A 204 -16.03 0.77 0.93
C LEU A 204 -16.63 -0.34 0.05
N ALA A 205 -15.87 -1.38 -0.24
CA ALA A 205 -16.26 -2.47 -1.14
C ALA A 205 -17.49 -3.22 -0.64
N GLU A 206 -17.53 -3.58 0.64
CA GLU A 206 -18.65 -4.26 1.29
C GLU A 206 -19.96 -3.46 1.25
N ARG A 207 -19.86 -2.15 1.09
CA ARG A 207 -21.01 -1.23 0.99
C ARG A 207 -21.30 -0.80 -0.44
N GLY A 208 -20.73 -1.52 -1.42
CA GLY A 208 -21.00 -1.34 -2.85
C GLY A 208 -20.29 -0.16 -3.50
N TYR A 209 -19.26 0.40 -2.85
CA TYR A 209 -18.40 1.42 -3.43
C TYR A 209 -17.10 0.80 -3.90
N GLN A 210 -16.70 1.08 -5.14
CA GLN A 210 -15.37 0.70 -5.63
C GLN A 210 -14.31 1.65 -5.03
N PRO A 211 -13.33 1.16 -4.23
CA PRO A 211 -12.26 1.98 -3.71
C PRO A 211 -11.40 2.56 -4.83
N LEU A 212 -11.03 3.84 -4.72
CA LEU A 212 -10.05 4.47 -5.59
C LEU A 212 -8.68 4.35 -4.89
N LEU A 213 -7.80 3.49 -5.43
CA LEU A 213 -6.48 3.21 -4.87
C LEU A 213 -5.46 4.22 -5.42
N GLU A 214 -5.55 5.46 -4.94
CA GLU A 214 -4.71 6.58 -5.33
C GLU A 214 -4.01 7.19 -4.10
N HIS A 215 -2.88 7.85 -4.32
CA HIS A 215 -2.08 8.49 -3.29
C HIS A 215 -1.66 9.91 -3.69
N LYS A 216 -1.24 10.69 -2.69
CA LYS A 216 -0.67 12.04 -2.86
C LYS A 216 0.82 12.10 -2.49
N PHE A 217 1.51 10.97 -2.51
CA PHE A 217 2.93 10.96 -2.24
C PHE A 217 3.67 11.87 -3.22
N GLY A 218 4.56 12.69 -2.69
CA GLY A 218 5.34 13.65 -3.45
C GLY A 218 6.82 13.63 -3.07
N GLU A 219 7.51 14.72 -3.32
CA GLU A 219 8.91 14.85 -2.95
C GLU A 219 9.07 14.98 -1.42
N VAL A 220 9.88 14.10 -0.83
CA VAL A 220 10.16 14.08 0.60
C VAL A 220 11.63 14.29 0.90
N LYS A 221 11.92 14.86 2.06
CA LYS A 221 13.27 15.03 2.56
C LYS A 221 13.73 13.77 3.28
N THR A 222 15.00 13.39 3.08
CA THR A 222 15.56 12.13 3.56
C THR A 222 16.49 12.27 4.77
N ALA A 223 16.80 13.52 5.21
CA ALA A 223 17.54 13.69 6.44
C ALA A 223 16.71 13.16 7.63
N PRO A 224 17.28 12.36 8.55
CA PRO A 224 16.50 11.66 9.59
C PRO A 224 15.57 12.58 10.40
N GLU A 225 16.00 13.77 10.74
CA GLU A 225 15.18 14.76 11.46
C GLU A 225 14.01 15.27 10.60
N ASP A 226 14.26 15.56 9.32
CA ASP A 226 13.22 16.02 8.38
C ASP A 226 12.23 14.90 8.06
N ALA A 227 12.72 13.66 7.91
CA ALA A 227 11.88 12.47 7.73
C ALA A 227 10.92 12.27 8.90
N ALA A 228 11.44 12.29 10.14
CA ALA A 228 10.61 12.16 11.34
C ALA A 228 9.60 13.31 11.49
N LYS A 229 9.96 14.55 11.12
CA LYS A 229 9.03 15.69 11.13
C LYS A 229 7.93 15.57 10.09
N SER A 230 8.27 15.15 8.88
CA SER A 230 7.25 15.00 7.82
C SER A 230 6.29 13.86 8.13
N ASN A 231 6.77 12.73 8.67
CA ASN A 231 5.92 11.65 9.13
C ASN A 231 5.01 12.11 10.29
N LEU A 232 5.57 12.80 11.30
CA LEU A 232 4.74 13.33 12.38
C LEU A 232 3.64 14.27 11.88
N SER A 233 3.92 15.07 10.85
CA SER A 233 2.90 15.95 10.26
C SER A 233 1.77 15.16 9.58
N LEU A 234 2.08 14.02 8.95
CA LEU A 234 1.05 13.13 8.39
C LEU A 234 0.18 12.53 9.49
N GLU A 235 0.79 12.01 10.58
CA GLU A 235 0.05 11.46 11.71
C GLU A 235 -0.88 12.49 12.36
N GLU A 236 -0.38 13.71 12.61
CA GLU A 236 -1.20 14.77 13.18
C GLU A 236 -2.36 15.18 12.25
N GLU A 237 -2.16 15.09 10.94
CA GLU A 237 -3.22 15.28 9.95
C GLU A 237 -4.22 14.12 9.96
N ALA A 238 -3.77 12.85 10.02
CA ALA A 238 -4.61 11.67 10.14
C ALA A 238 -5.49 11.74 11.39
N ILE A 239 -4.88 11.96 12.56
CA ILE A 239 -5.58 12.08 13.85
C ILE A 239 -6.70 13.11 13.76
N ARG A 240 -6.43 14.28 13.19
CA ARG A 240 -7.45 15.33 13.02
C ARG A 240 -8.57 14.89 12.08
N LYS A 241 -8.22 14.41 10.88
CA LYS A 241 -9.19 13.99 9.85
C LYS A 241 -10.05 12.83 10.32
N PHE A 242 -9.44 11.80 10.92
CA PHE A 242 -10.14 10.60 11.37
C PHE A 242 -11.03 10.88 12.57
N SER A 243 -10.60 11.76 13.49
CA SER A 243 -11.46 12.22 14.58
C SER A 243 -12.71 12.94 14.04
N GLU A 244 -12.54 13.83 13.07
CA GLU A 244 -13.66 14.56 12.44
C GLU A 244 -14.58 13.60 11.63
N ALA A 245 -14.00 12.61 10.93
CA ALA A 245 -14.74 11.60 10.18
C ALA A 245 -15.58 10.73 11.11
N ARG A 246 -14.97 10.20 12.18
CA ARG A 246 -15.63 9.37 13.19
C ARG A 246 -16.89 10.04 13.78
N GLU A 247 -16.86 11.35 14.01
CA GLU A 247 -18.03 12.09 14.53
C GLU A 247 -19.18 12.19 13.52
N LYS A 248 -18.86 12.15 12.22
CA LYS A 248 -19.85 12.30 11.14
C LYS A 248 -20.41 10.97 10.65
N ILE A 249 -19.72 9.87 10.91
CA ILE A 249 -20.10 8.52 10.49
C ILE A 249 -21.16 7.97 11.45
N ARG A 250 -22.21 7.36 10.87
CA ARG A 250 -23.32 6.73 11.59
C ARG A 250 -23.24 5.23 11.61
N ASP A 251 -22.61 4.63 10.59
CA ASP A 251 -22.34 3.20 10.53
C ASP A 251 -21.40 2.80 11.67
N GLY A 252 -21.85 1.88 12.53
CA GLY A 252 -21.11 1.48 13.75
C GLY A 252 -19.82 0.77 13.45
N GLU A 253 -19.79 -0.12 12.44
CA GLU A 253 -18.59 -0.86 12.04
C GLU A 253 -17.54 0.07 11.43
N VAL A 254 -17.96 0.96 10.54
CA VAL A 254 -17.06 1.97 9.95
C VAL A 254 -16.50 2.89 11.04
N LYS A 255 -17.31 3.23 12.05
CA LYS A 255 -16.85 4.04 13.16
C LYS A 255 -15.77 3.34 13.99
N GLU A 256 -15.94 2.04 14.24
CA GLU A 256 -14.93 1.21 14.92
C GLU A 256 -13.60 1.15 14.15
N ILE A 257 -13.65 1.07 12.82
CA ILE A 257 -12.45 1.12 11.97
C ILE A 257 -11.68 2.43 12.19
N PHE A 258 -12.37 3.58 12.18
CA PHE A 258 -11.74 4.86 12.48
C PHE A 258 -11.20 4.95 13.92
N GLU A 259 -11.85 4.32 14.90
CA GLU A 259 -11.37 4.28 16.27
C GLU A 259 -10.08 3.47 16.39
N LEU A 260 -9.99 2.30 15.75
CA LEU A 260 -8.80 1.48 15.72
C LEU A 260 -7.63 2.18 15.01
N ALA A 261 -7.87 2.76 13.83
CA ALA A 261 -6.86 3.55 13.12
C ALA A 261 -6.35 4.70 14.00
N LEU A 262 -7.24 5.46 14.66
CA LEU A 262 -6.86 6.55 15.56
C LEU A 262 -5.97 6.11 16.74
N GLU A 263 -6.16 4.90 17.27
CA GLU A 263 -5.29 4.37 18.31
C GLU A 263 -3.85 4.18 17.79
N HIS A 264 -3.69 3.66 16.57
CA HIS A 264 -2.39 3.46 15.93
C HIS A 264 -1.74 4.81 15.57
N GLU A 265 -2.48 5.75 14.95
CA GLU A 265 -1.96 7.08 14.59
C GLU A 265 -1.44 7.85 15.82
N ASN A 266 -2.16 7.78 16.95
CA ASN A 266 -1.70 8.37 18.20
C ASN A 266 -0.41 7.73 18.72
N TYR A 267 -0.26 6.41 18.56
CA TYR A 267 0.97 5.69 18.92
C TYR A 267 2.13 6.10 18.01
N HIS A 268 1.91 6.17 16.69
CA HIS A 268 2.90 6.61 15.72
C HIS A 268 3.38 8.03 16.01
N ALA A 269 2.44 8.98 16.19
CA ALA A 269 2.76 10.36 16.54
C ALA A 269 3.58 10.46 17.85
N PHE A 270 3.24 9.67 18.87
CA PHE A 270 3.99 9.61 20.11
C PHE A 270 5.42 9.07 19.91
N SER A 271 5.58 8.01 19.13
CA SER A 271 6.87 7.39 18.85
C SER A 271 7.76 8.30 18.01
N LEU A 272 7.20 8.98 17.01
CA LEU A 272 7.92 9.98 16.20
C LEU A 272 8.38 11.19 17.03
N LYS A 273 7.57 11.67 17.96
CA LYS A 273 7.99 12.74 18.91
C LYS A 273 9.17 12.29 19.74
N LYS A 274 9.17 11.05 20.23
CA LYS A 274 10.33 10.49 20.96
C LYS A 274 11.56 10.31 20.07
N MET A 275 11.37 9.90 18.82
CA MET A 275 12.46 9.81 17.84
C MET A 275 13.10 11.18 17.62
N LEU A 276 12.30 12.22 17.41
CA LEU A 276 12.77 13.59 17.26
C LEU A 276 13.56 14.07 18.48
N GLU A 277 13.08 13.83 19.70
CA GLU A 277 13.81 14.17 20.92
C GLU A 277 15.20 13.49 21.01
N LYS A 278 15.30 12.23 20.56
CA LYS A 278 16.58 11.50 20.50
C LYS A 278 17.54 12.12 19.47
N LEU A 279 17.01 12.43 18.27
CA LEU A 279 17.80 13.05 17.18
C LEU A 279 18.32 14.45 17.59
N GLU A 280 17.51 15.26 18.25
CA GLU A 280 17.87 16.57 18.76
C GLU A 280 18.98 16.49 19.82
N LYS A 281 18.86 15.55 20.76
CA LYS A 281 19.89 15.30 21.76
C LYS A 281 21.23 14.90 21.13
N ALA A 282 21.17 14.06 20.10
CA ALA A 282 22.36 13.58 19.39
C ALA A 282 23.02 14.70 18.56
N SER A 283 22.26 15.64 18.00
CA SER A 283 22.77 16.76 17.20
C SER A 283 23.29 17.94 18.03
N GLY A 284 23.13 17.91 19.35
CA GLY A 284 23.55 19.02 20.25
C GLY A 284 22.71 20.30 20.09
N LYS A 285 21.62 20.29 19.33
CA LYS A 285 20.69 21.40 19.16
C LYS A 285 19.61 21.34 20.27
N LYS A 286 19.55 22.39 21.13
CA LYS A 286 18.42 22.56 22.04
C LYS A 286 17.23 23.13 21.26
N PHE A 287 16.17 22.35 21.10
CA PHE A 287 14.88 22.86 20.67
C PHE A 287 14.13 23.39 21.91
N THR A 288 13.65 24.61 21.84
CA THR A 288 12.70 25.15 22.83
C THR A 288 11.29 24.88 22.31
N VAL A 289 10.46 24.25 23.12
CA VAL A 289 9.02 23.95 22.89
C VAL A 289 8.18 25.22 22.60
N GLY A 290 8.81 26.36 22.43
CA GLY A 290 8.18 27.64 22.16
C GLY A 290 7.72 27.90 20.72
N SER A 291 8.21 27.15 19.73
CA SER A 291 7.91 27.43 18.33
C SER A 291 6.56 26.89 17.82
N LEU A 292 5.90 25.99 18.57
CA LEU A 292 4.55 25.52 18.25
C LEU A 292 3.44 26.53 18.60
N LYS A 293 3.73 27.51 19.44
CA LYS A 293 2.80 28.60 19.74
C LYS A 293 2.80 29.70 18.67
N GLU A 294 3.93 29.91 17.99
CA GLU A 294 4.03 30.96 16.97
C GLU A 294 3.37 30.62 15.62
N LEU A 295 3.06 29.34 15.37
CA LEU A 295 2.29 28.92 14.19
C LEU A 295 0.78 29.15 14.36
N LYS A 296 0.28 29.12 15.61
CA LYS A 296 -1.14 29.42 15.89
C LYS A 296 -1.49 30.92 15.87
N ASP A 297 -0.51 31.79 16.02
CA ASP A 297 -0.75 33.25 16.05
C ASP A 297 -0.62 33.91 14.66
N LYS A 298 -0.38 33.14 13.59
CA LYS A 298 -0.32 33.64 12.19
C LYS A 298 -1.56 33.33 11.35
N GLU A 299 -2.56 32.65 11.90
CA GLU A 299 -3.84 32.37 11.26
C GLU A 299 -5.03 33.16 11.88
N ASN A 300 -4.76 34.26 12.59
CA ASN A 300 -5.78 35.23 13.00
C ASN A 300 -5.60 36.57 12.29
#